data_37a8a0151674373a15de3a23e9db39ce
#
_entry.id   37a8a0151674373a15de3a23e9db39ce
#
_cell.length_a   1.000
_cell.length_b   1.000
_cell.length_c   1.000
_cell.angle_alpha   90.00
_cell.angle_beta   90.00
_cell.angle_gamma   90.00
#
_symmetry.space_group_name_H-M   'P 1'
#
loop_
_entity.id
_entity.type
_entity.pdbx_description
1 polymer ?
#
loop_
_entity_poly.entity_id
_entity_poly.type
_entity_poly.pdbx_seq_one_letter_code
_entity_poly.pdbx_strand_id
1 'polypeptide(L)'
;MKYQELLQIAHHLEGFKRLHFIKRVAETVLCLCFDKDEFIFDMSRSKSAIYKANLTHKNYNAPFDIKLKEFFSNAVVEELKVLENNRILYIRVLVQKSYKNLRAKIYFEFTGKNTNVIIVDENEIIIEALRHIEKSFRLIRVGQKLQALTPFKMDNEFKEITNFDEYFKNVFTELNAQKIALLKENKKAILDKKISHLKEKLQSLDDFDGKKLEFIIDKAPKIWANEAFKEAKKLKQKANNLHLQKNNLLEKLDFFKKLLELINKANSLFELEILLPKKEKKEEKKEKESLSVAKFYYNEFTVFIGKNEKGNEYLLKNAKKDDMWFHIKNYPSSHGFIVSNKQKLSEEVVEFTAKLCVEFSNLNKGAYLVDYTQRKFVTVKQKAFVEYHHHKSVRITKE
;
A
#
# COMPACT_ATOMS: atom_id res chain seq x y z
N MET A 1 -2.91 21.93 -8.98
CA MET A 1 -3.90 22.50 -9.92
C MET A 1 -3.85 24.03 -9.85
N LYS A 2 -3.60 24.70 -10.98
CA LYS A 2 -3.65 26.17 -11.12
C LYS A 2 -5.09 26.62 -11.35
N TYR A 3 -5.38 27.90 -11.09
CA TYR A 3 -6.73 28.47 -11.28
C TYR A 3 -7.19 28.40 -12.75
N GLN A 4 -6.33 28.80 -13.67
CA GLN A 4 -6.62 28.80 -15.11
C GLN A 4 -6.83 27.38 -15.67
N GLU A 5 -6.09 26.40 -15.17
CA GLU A 5 -6.31 24.99 -15.51
C GLU A 5 -7.70 24.52 -15.05
N LEU A 6 -8.10 24.91 -13.83
CA LEU A 6 -9.40 24.54 -13.28
C LEU A 6 -10.56 25.19 -14.05
N LEU A 7 -10.38 26.43 -14.51
CA LEU A 7 -11.36 27.11 -15.38
C LEU A 7 -11.57 26.38 -16.71
N GLN A 8 -10.48 26.00 -17.38
CA GLN A 8 -10.57 25.29 -18.66
C GLN A 8 -11.19 23.90 -18.48
N ILE A 9 -10.83 23.17 -17.40
CA ILE A 9 -11.44 21.88 -17.08
C ILE A 9 -12.93 22.06 -16.79
N ALA A 10 -13.31 23.08 -16.01
CA ALA A 10 -14.72 23.35 -15.73
C ALA A 10 -15.50 23.64 -17.01
N HIS A 11 -14.97 24.46 -17.90
CA HIS A 11 -15.59 24.74 -19.20
C HIS A 11 -15.76 23.47 -20.05
N HIS A 12 -14.76 22.58 -20.04
CA HIS A 12 -14.88 21.26 -20.70
C HIS A 12 -15.98 20.41 -20.07
N LEU A 13 -16.14 20.46 -18.73
CA LEU A 13 -17.15 19.69 -18.00
C LEU A 13 -18.57 20.30 -18.06
N GLU A 14 -18.74 21.59 -18.38
CA GLU A 14 -20.05 22.24 -18.53
C GLU A 14 -20.91 21.60 -19.64
N GLY A 15 -20.30 20.91 -20.61
CA GLY A 15 -21.01 20.19 -21.67
C GLY A 15 -21.81 18.98 -21.19
N PHE A 16 -21.50 18.43 -20.03
CA PHE A 16 -22.17 17.24 -19.49
C PHE A 16 -23.45 17.63 -18.72
N LYS A 17 -24.55 16.96 -19.04
CA LYS A 17 -25.87 17.29 -18.46
C LYS A 17 -26.31 16.36 -17.34
N ARG A 18 -25.73 15.17 -17.27
CA ARG A 18 -26.14 14.15 -16.29
C ARG A 18 -24.94 13.62 -15.52
N LEU A 19 -25.10 13.57 -14.22
CA LEU A 19 -24.13 12.98 -13.29
C LEU A 19 -24.70 11.65 -12.78
N HIS A 20 -24.12 10.54 -13.22
CA HIS A 20 -24.59 9.21 -12.85
C HIS A 20 -24.22 8.85 -11.41
N PHE A 21 -23.01 9.16 -11.00
CA PHE A 21 -22.59 8.99 -9.62
C PHE A 21 -21.36 9.85 -9.27
N ILE A 22 -21.21 10.06 -7.96
CA ILE A 22 -19.94 10.41 -7.32
C ILE A 22 -19.63 9.31 -6.31
N LYS A 23 -18.46 8.66 -6.42
CA LYS A 23 -18.01 7.61 -5.51
C LYS A 23 -16.61 7.89 -5.03
N ARG A 24 -16.35 7.63 -3.76
CA ARG A 24 -15.01 7.64 -3.23
C ARG A 24 -14.31 6.31 -3.56
N VAL A 25 -13.18 6.38 -4.28
CA VAL A 25 -12.39 5.22 -4.73
C VAL A 25 -11.13 4.99 -3.90
N ALA A 26 -10.63 6.05 -3.24
CA ALA A 26 -9.60 5.99 -2.22
C ALA A 26 -9.89 7.02 -1.13
N GLU A 27 -9.09 7.06 -0.06
CA GLU A 27 -9.35 7.90 1.13
C GLU A 27 -9.68 9.37 0.79
N THR A 28 -9.01 9.92 -0.22
CA THR A 28 -9.18 11.31 -0.66
C THR A 28 -9.45 11.44 -2.17
N VAL A 29 -9.77 10.36 -2.85
CA VAL A 29 -9.96 10.33 -4.30
C VAL A 29 -11.39 9.96 -4.63
N LEU A 30 -12.05 10.79 -5.44
CA LEU A 30 -13.42 10.56 -5.90
C LEU A 30 -13.43 10.28 -7.39
N CYS A 31 -14.33 9.39 -7.82
CA CYS A 31 -14.67 9.14 -9.20
C CYS A 31 -16.04 9.76 -9.48
N LEU A 32 -16.11 10.65 -10.46
CA LEU A 32 -17.33 11.28 -10.95
C LEU A 32 -17.63 10.74 -12.34
N CYS A 33 -18.80 10.18 -12.54
CA CYS A 33 -19.25 9.69 -13.84
C CYS A 33 -20.28 10.66 -14.44
N PHE A 34 -19.87 11.40 -15.46
CA PHE A 34 -20.72 12.29 -16.26
C PHE A 34 -21.10 11.59 -17.57
N ASP A 35 -22.38 11.45 -17.85
CA ASP A 35 -22.88 10.72 -19.01
C ASP A 35 -22.19 9.34 -19.17
N LYS A 36 -21.13 9.23 -19.96
CA LYS A 36 -20.34 7.99 -20.16
C LYS A 36 -18.87 8.14 -19.77
N ASP A 37 -18.46 9.34 -19.34
CA ASP A 37 -17.08 9.66 -19.00
C ASP A 37 -16.82 9.67 -17.51
N GLU A 38 -15.76 9.00 -17.08
CA GLU A 38 -15.32 8.96 -15.70
C GLU A 38 -14.12 9.89 -15.49
N PHE A 39 -14.24 10.78 -14.51
CA PHE A 39 -13.19 11.71 -14.09
C PHE A 39 -12.79 11.41 -12.65
N ILE A 40 -11.52 11.42 -12.39
CA ILE A 40 -10.95 11.22 -11.06
C ILE A 40 -10.58 12.58 -10.47
N PHE A 41 -11.18 12.90 -9.33
CA PHE A 41 -10.90 14.09 -8.53
C PHE A 41 -10.03 13.68 -7.34
N ASP A 42 -8.72 13.85 -7.47
CA ASP A 42 -7.77 13.57 -6.40
C ASP A 42 -7.69 14.78 -5.46
N MET A 43 -8.34 14.66 -4.31
CA MET A 43 -8.40 15.70 -3.28
C MET A 43 -7.30 15.52 -2.23
N SER A 44 -6.15 15.01 -2.62
CA SER A 44 -4.97 14.91 -1.77
C SER A 44 -4.40 16.30 -1.46
N ARG A 45 -4.02 16.51 -0.19
CA ARG A 45 -3.42 17.79 0.22
C ARG A 45 -2.14 18.07 -0.58
N SER A 46 -1.98 19.30 -1.03
CA SER A 46 -0.84 19.81 -1.82
C SER A 46 -0.66 19.24 -3.24
N LYS A 47 -1.31 18.12 -3.58
CA LYS A 47 -1.19 17.45 -4.90
C LYS A 47 -2.56 17.12 -5.50
N SER A 48 -3.54 17.98 -5.26
CA SER A 48 -4.88 17.83 -5.82
C SER A 48 -4.89 18.03 -7.35
N ALA A 49 -5.64 17.17 -8.06
CA ALA A 49 -5.72 17.21 -9.52
C ALA A 49 -7.01 16.55 -10.03
N ILE A 50 -7.36 16.82 -11.28
CA ILE A 50 -8.41 16.13 -12.03
C ILE A 50 -7.76 15.41 -13.21
N TYR A 51 -8.11 14.13 -13.40
CA TYR A 51 -7.59 13.30 -14.48
C TYR A 51 -8.55 12.15 -14.84
N LYS A 52 -8.29 11.46 -15.94
CA LYS A 52 -8.99 10.22 -16.32
C LYS A 52 -8.09 9.02 -15.98
N ALA A 53 -8.62 8.02 -15.27
CA ALA A 53 -7.93 6.76 -15.00
C ALA A 53 -8.92 5.67 -14.64
N ASN A 54 -8.61 4.45 -15.01
CA ASN A 54 -9.38 3.27 -14.62
C ASN A 54 -8.88 2.80 -13.24
N LEU A 55 -9.59 3.15 -12.17
CA LEU A 55 -9.22 2.80 -10.81
C LEU A 55 -10.15 1.71 -10.26
N THR A 56 -9.59 0.76 -9.53
CA THR A 56 -10.39 -0.23 -8.80
C THR A 56 -11.19 0.46 -7.70
N HIS A 57 -12.51 0.29 -7.71
CA HIS A 57 -13.40 0.91 -6.75
C HIS A 57 -13.34 0.19 -5.40
N LYS A 58 -13.02 0.92 -4.34
CA LYS A 58 -13.25 0.48 -2.95
C LYS A 58 -14.63 0.98 -2.52
N ASN A 59 -15.37 0.15 -1.81
CA ASN A 59 -16.65 0.57 -1.24
C ASN A 59 -16.40 1.23 0.12
N TYR A 60 -16.72 2.51 0.20
CA TYR A 60 -16.72 3.29 1.44
C TYR A 60 -18.18 3.49 1.89
N ASN A 61 -18.43 3.44 3.20
CA ASN A 61 -19.77 3.55 3.80
C ASN A 61 -19.79 4.57 4.97
N ALA A 62 -18.93 5.59 4.92
CA ALA A 62 -18.98 6.68 5.89
C ALA A 62 -20.21 7.59 5.62
N PRO A 63 -20.63 8.43 6.56
CA PRO A 63 -21.73 9.39 6.36
C PRO A 63 -21.59 10.21 5.06
N PHE A 64 -20.39 10.65 4.74
CA PHE A 64 -20.09 11.36 3.51
C PHE A 64 -20.42 10.54 2.25
N ASP A 65 -20.10 9.23 2.23
CA ASP A 65 -20.37 8.35 1.07
C ASP A 65 -21.86 8.11 0.89
N ILE A 66 -22.59 8.02 2.00
CA ILE A 66 -24.06 7.90 2.00
C ILE A 66 -24.69 9.15 1.38
N LYS A 67 -24.21 10.35 1.75
CA LYS A 67 -24.70 11.62 1.20
C LYS A 67 -24.32 11.81 -0.26
N LEU A 68 -23.14 11.36 -0.69
CA LEU A 68 -22.79 11.32 -2.12
C LEU A 68 -23.79 10.49 -2.92
N LYS A 69 -24.14 9.29 -2.43
CA LYS A 69 -25.12 8.42 -3.08
C LYS A 69 -26.52 9.01 -3.06
N GLU A 70 -26.91 9.67 -1.98
CA GLU A 70 -28.25 10.24 -1.81
C GLU A 70 -28.50 11.41 -2.77
N PHE A 71 -27.53 12.33 -2.93
CA PHE A 71 -27.71 13.59 -3.65
C PHE A 71 -27.09 13.60 -5.06
N PHE A 72 -26.20 12.66 -5.41
CA PHE A 72 -25.46 12.72 -6.68
C PHE A 72 -25.58 11.43 -7.50
N SER A 73 -26.60 10.59 -7.25
CA SER A 73 -26.90 9.44 -8.10
C SER A 73 -27.95 9.76 -9.14
N ASN A 74 -27.62 9.62 -10.43
CA ASN A 74 -28.49 9.92 -11.58
C ASN A 74 -29.08 11.36 -11.53
N ALA A 75 -28.26 12.31 -11.13
CA ALA A 75 -28.64 13.69 -10.97
C ALA A 75 -28.51 14.48 -12.27
N VAL A 76 -29.36 15.48 -12.46
CA VAL A 76 -29.23 16.46 -13.54
C VAL A 76 -28.29 17.56 -13.07
N VAL A 77 -27.28 17.90 -13.89
CA VAL A 77 -26.37 19.00 -13.61
C VAL A 77 -27.06 20.30 -14.01
N GLU A 78 -27.40 21.16 -13.03
CA GLU A 78 -27.99 22.48 -13.28
C GLU A 78 -26.89 23.52 -13.52
N GLU A 79 -25.75 23.40 -12.83
CA GLU A 79 -24.66 24.36 -12.94
C GLU A 79 -23.33 23.71 -12.52
N LEU A 80 -22.27 23.99 -13.27
CA LEU A 80 -20.90 23.61 -12.96
C LEU A 80 -20.02 24.83 -13.23
N LYS A 81 -19.41 25.40 -12.19
CA LYS A 81 -18.58 26.61 -12.31
C LYS A 81 -17.43 26.60 -11.31
N VAL A 82 -16.43 27.42 -11.61
CA VAL A 82 -15.34 27.77 -10.69
C VAL A 82 -15.64 29.10 -10.05
N LEU A 83 -15.48 29.22 -8.73
CA LEU A 83 -15.63 30.48 -8.03
C LEU A 83 -14.54 31.46 -8.46
N GLU A 84 -14.93 32.70 -8.69
CA GLU A 84 -14.05 33.77 -9.15
C GLU A 84 -12.85 33.94 -8.21
N ASN A 85 -11.66 33.98 -8.80
CA ASN A 85 -10.38 34.09 -8.10
C ASN A 85 -10.17 33.08 -6.95
N ASN A 86 -10.76 31.89 -7.07
CA ASN A 86 -10.61 30.79 -6.14
C ASN A 86 -10.44 29.46 -6.88
N ARG A 87 -9.62 28.57 -6.34
CA ARG A 87 -9.48 27.22 -6.86
C ARG A 87 -10.55 26.29 -6.29
N ILE A 88 -11.81 26.69 -6.48
CA ILE A 88 -13.00 26.00 -5.98
C ILE A 88 -13.95 25.77 -7.14
N LEU A 89 -14.14 24.50 -7.50
CA LEU A 89 -15.15 24.10 -8.47
C LEU A 89 -16.39 23.65 -7.71
N TYR A 90 -17.58 24.09 -8.13
CA TYR A 90 -18.82 23.56 -7.60
C TYR A 90 -19.71 22.98 -8.68
N ILE A 91 -20.52 22.02 -8.28
CA ILE A 91 -21.54 21.39 -9.12
C ILE A 91 -22.87 21.49 -8.37
N ARG A 92 -23.86 22.13 -8.99
CA ARG A 92 -25.25 22.15 -8.51
C ARG A 92 -26.02 21.10 -9.28
N VAL A 93 -26.75 20.28 -8.55
CA VAL A 93 -27.51 19.16 -9.12
C VAL A 93 -28.96 19.15 -8.65
N LEU A 94 -29.81 18.60 -9.51
CA LEU A 94 -31.20 18.25 -9.23
C LEU A 94 -31.36 16.74 -9.30
N VAL A 95 -31.82 16.12 -8.21
CA VAL A 95 -32.19 14.71 -8.16
C VAL A 95 -33.72 14.62 -8.12
N GLN A 96 -34.28 14.02 -9.15
CA GLN A 96 -35.72 13.74 -9.22
C GLN A 96 -36.03 12.45 -8.49
N LYS A 97 -36.76 12.52 -7.38
CA LYS A 97 -37.33 11.37 -6.67
C LYS A 97 -38.84 11.35 -6.83
N SER A 98 -39.47 10.19 -6.65
CA SER A 98 -40.89 9.98 -6.90
C SER A 98 -41.82 11.02 -6.22
N TYR A 99 -41.43 11.54 -5.07
CA TYR A 99 -42.26 12.48 -4.27
C TYR A 99 -41.62 13.84 -3.99
N LYS A 100 -40.34 14.02 -4.28
CA LYS A 100 -39.62 15.26 -3.96
C LYS A 100 -38.40 15.45 -4.84
N ASN A 101 -38.25 16.64 -5.39
CA ASN A 101 -37.02 17.07 -6.03
C ASN A 101 -36.02 17.50 -4.95
N LEU A 102 -34.82 16.98 -4.98
CA LEU A 102 -33.74 17.35 -4.07
C LEU A 102 -32.69 18.14 -4.87
N ARG A 103 -32.34 19.32 -4.39
CA ARG A 103 -31.22 20.08 -4.90
C ARG A 103 -30.10 20.07 -3.88
N ALA A 104 -28.89 19.92 -4.37
CA ALA A 104 -27.69 20.03 -3.56
C ALA A 104 -26.56 20.63 -4.37
N LYS A 105 -25.58 21.19 -3.68
CA LYS A 105 -24.35 21.67 -4.25
C LYS A 105 -23.16 20.94 -3.65
N ILE A 106 -22.18 20.57 -4.45
CA ILE A 106 -20.92 20.01 -3.98
C ILE A 106 -19.77 20.93 -4.39
N TYR A 107 -18.94 21.29 -3.43
CA TYR A 107 -17.75 22.10 -3.62
C TYR A 107 -16.51 21.24 -3.58
N PHE A 108 -15.66 21.34 -4.58
CA PHE A 108 -14.34 20.76 -4.65
C PHE A 108 -13.31 21.85 -4.47
N GLU A 109 -12.69 21.92 -3.31
CA GLU A 109 -11.74 22.96 -2.94
C GLU A 109 -10.30 22.50 -3.19
N PHE A 110 -9.67 22.93 -4.27
CA PHE A 110 -8.29 22.63 -4.65
C PHE A 110 -7.29 23.61 -4.00
N THR A 111 -7.47 23.91 -2.73
CA THR A 111 -6.79 24.99 -2.00
C THR A 111 -5.50 24.56 -1.30
N GLY A 112 -4.83 23.54 -1.80
CA GLY A 112 -3.53 23.07 -1.30
C GLY A 112 -3.65 22.35 0.04
N LYS A 113 -3.16 22.92 1.14
CA LYS A 113 -3.22 22.29 2.48
C LYS A 113 -4.65 22.14 3.00
N ASN A 114 -5.55 23.00 2.56
CA ASN A 114 -6.96 23.04 2.98
C ASN A 114 -7.90 22.39 1.98
N THR A 115 -7.38 21.59 1.05
CA THR A 115 -8.17 20.82 0.07
C THR A 115 -9.30 20.05 0.76
N ASN A 116 -10.54 20.21 0.28
CA ASN A 116 -11.73 19.58 0.87
C ASN A 116 -12.82 19.31 -0.18
N VAL A 117 -13.82 18.52 0.18
CA VAL A 117 -15.07 18.35 -0.56
C VAL A 117 -16.21 18.57 0.41
N ILE A 118 -17.13 19.48 0.05
CA ILE A 118 -18.21 19.92 0.95
C ILE A 118 -19.53 19.83 0.20
N ILE A 119 -20.51 19.17 0.79
CA ILE A 119 -21.88 19.05 0.27
C ILE A 119 -22.75 20.04 1.05
N VAL A 120 -23.50 20.89 0.35
CA VAL A 120 -24.42 21.82 0.95
C VAL A 120 -25.81 21.74 0.31
N ASP A 121 -26.81 22.23 1.02
CA ASP A 121 -28.17 22.42 0.51
C ASP A 121 -28.30 23.73 -0.29
N GLU A 122 -29.53 24.08 -0.69
CA GLU A 122 -29.86 25.31 -1.42
C GLU A 122 -29.56 26.59 -0.63
N ASN A 123 -29.53 26.52 0.71
CA ASN A 123 -29.28 27.64 1.61
C ASN A 123 -27.82 27.74 2.03
N GLU A 124 -26.91 26.98 1.38
CA GLU A 124 -25.49 26.87 1.72
C GLU A 124 -25.24 26.26 3.12
N ILE A 125 -26.20 25.48 3.67
CA ILE A 125 -26.01 24.75 4.91
C ILE A 125 -25.27 23.45 4.62
N ILE A 126 -24.20 23.19 5.37
CA ILE A 126 -23.35 22.01 5.19
C ILE A 126 -24.13 20.76 5.57
N ILE A 127 -24.35 19.87 4.60
CA ILE A 127 -24.96 18.56 4.78
C ILE A 127 -23.89 17.56 5.25
N GLU A 128 -22.71 17.59 4.59
CA GLU A 128 -21.58 16.72 4.94
C GLU A 128 -20.29 17.24 4.28
N ALA A 129 -19.13 16.77 4.78
CA ALA A 129 -17.84 17.12 4.21
C ALA A 129 -16.84 15.94 4.27
N LEU A 130 -15.94 15.88 3.30
CA LEU A 130 -14.85 14.88 3.31
C LEU A 130 -13.93 15.05 4.54
N ARG A 131 -13.75 16.32 4.97
CA ARG A 131 -12.97 16.67 6.17
C ARG A 131 -13.71 17.73 6.98
N HIS A 132 -14.02 17.40 8.22
CA HIS A 132 -14.54 18.38 9.18
C HIS A 132 -13.41 19.23 9.75
N ILE A 133 -13.65 20.51 9.95
CA ILE A 133 -12.70 21.49 10.50
C ILE A 133 -13.35 22.14 11.71
N GLU A 134 -12.79 21.89 12.88
CA GLU A 134 -13.33 22.36 14.16
C GLU A 134 -12.52 23.51 14.78
N LYS A 135 -11.26 23.65 14.40
CA LYS A 135 -10.31 24.64 14.97
C LYS A 135 -9.72 25.48 13.85
N SER A 136 -10.50 26.41 13.30
CA SER A 136 -10.04 27.35 12.27
C SER A 136 -11.00 28.54 12.22
N PHE A 137 -10.57 29.63 11.59
CA PHE A 137 -11.43 30.77 11.29
C PHE A 137 -12.65 30.39 10.40
N ARG A 138 -12.53 29.32 9.61
CA ARG A 138 -13.59 28.75 8.80
C ARG A 138 -13.95 27.36 9.32
N LEU A 139 -15.09 27.28 9.97
CA LEU A 139 -15.60 26.02 10.51
C LEU A 139 -16.31 25.22 9.42
N ILE A 140 -16.03 23.92 9.35
CA ILE A 140 -16.70 22.99 8.44
C ILE A 140 -17.37 21.90 9.29
N ARG A 141 -18.64 22.11 9.61
CA ARG A 141 -19.47 21.21 10.43
C ARG A 141 -20.86 21.08 9.82
N VAL A 142 -21.45 19.89 9.95
CA VAL A 142 -22.84 19.64 9.53
C VAL A 142 -23.80 20.62 10.23
N GLY A 143 -24.76 21.16 9.47
CA GLY A 143 -25.75 22.11 9.96
C GLY A 143 -25.30 23.56 10.02
N GLN A 144 -24.04 23.88 9.73
CA GLN A 144 -23.56 25.26 9.67
C GLN A 144 -23.59 25.81 8.24
N LYS A 145 -23.77 27.12 8.10
CA LYS A 145 -23.70 27.81 6.82
C LYS A 145 -22.25 27.87 6.35
N LEU A 146 -21.99 27.46 5.12
CA LEU A 146 -20.67 27.49 4.51
C LEU A 146 -20.23 28.94 4.31
N GLN A 147 -19.12 29.34 4.95
CA GLN A 147 -18.51 30.64 4.77
C GLN A 147 -17.71 30.65 3.47
N ALA A 148 -17.94 31.67 2.64
CA ALA A 148 -17.15 31.90 1.43
C ALA A 148 -15.68 32.18 1.78
N LEU A 149 -14.77 31.69 0.94
CA LEU A 149 -13.36 32.08 1.01
C LEU A 149 -13.16 33.41 0.32
N THR A 150 -12.32 34.28 0.89
CA THR A 150 -11.93 35.55 0.25
C THR A 150 -11.19 35.24 -1.05
N PRO A 151 -11.51 35.93 -2.15
CA PRO A 151 -10.79 35.82 -3.41
C PRO A 151 -9.30 36.09 -3.23
N PHE A 152 -8.46 35.30 -3.86
CA PHE A 152 -7.01 35.46 -3.81
C PHE A 152 -6.48 35.93 -5.16
N LYS A 153 -5.51 36.87 -5.15
CA LYS A 153 -4.88 37.34 -6.38
C LYS A 153 -4.10 36.18 -7.01
N MET A 154 -4.55 35.68 -8.15
CA MET A 154 -3.96 34.53 -8.83
C MET A 154 -2.97 34.97 -9.91
N ASP A 155 -1.87 34.22 -10.08
CA ASP A 155 -0.97 34.39 -11.21
C ASP A 155 -1.69 33.97 -12.50
N ASN A 156 -1.65 34.88 -13.49
CA ASN A 156 -2.31 34.71 -14.79
C ASN A 156 -1.44 33.96 -15.82
N GLU A 157 -0.53 33.08 -15.40
CA GLU A 157 0.15 32.22 -16.37
C GLU A 157 -0.86 31.24 -17.00
N PHE A 158 -1.19 31.55 -18.22
CA PHE A 158 -2.17 30.82 -19.03
C PHE A 158 -1.45 29.89 -20.00
N LYS A 159 -1.74 28.61 -19.92
CA LYS A 159 -1.40 27.60 -20.93
C LYS A 159 -2.71 26.96 -21.40
N GLU A 160 -3.04 27.18 -22.67
CA GLU A 160 -4.25 26.62 -23.25
C GLU A 160 -4.17 25.09 -23.34
N ILE A 161 -5.24 24.42 -22.93
CA ILE A 161 -5.39 22.97 -23.03
C ILE A 161 -6.08 22.69 -24.38
N THR A 162 -5.31 22.31 -25.40
CA THR A 162 -5.81 22.02 -26.74
C THR A 162 -6.43 20.63 -26.84
N ASN A 163 -5.96 19.66 -26.06
CA ASN A 163 -6.46 18.29 -26.03
C ASN A 163 -6.63 17.81 -24.58
N PHE A 164 -7.88 17.72 -24.11
CA PHE A 164 -8.19 17.32 -22.74
C PHE A 164 -7.88 15.85 -22.44
N ASP A 165 -8.06 14.92 -23.40
CA ASP A 165 -7.75 13.50 -23.16
C ASP A 165 -6.25 13.27 -22.97
N GLU A 166 -5.44 13.93 -23.76
CA GLU A 166 -3.98 13.92 -23.62
C GLU A 166 -3.54 14.62 -22.32
N TYR A 167 -4.15 15.77 -22.00
CA TYR A 167 -3.89 16.48 -20.76
C TYR A 167 -4.17 15.60 -19.53
N PHE A 168 -5.34 14.97 -19.44
CA PHE A 168 -5.68 14.11 -18.32
C PHE A 168 -4.77 12.88 -18.20
N LYS A 169 -4.36 12.29 -19.32
CA LYS A 169 -3.40 11.19 -19.35
C LYS A 169 -2.02 11.62 -18.83
N ASN A 170 -1.54 12.79 -19.25
CA ASN A 170 -0.25 13.32 -18.81
C ASN A 170 -0.26 13.65 -17.31
N VAL A 171 -1.32 14.30 -16.81
CA VAL A 171 -1.50 14.59 -15.37
C VAL A 171 -1.48 13.30 -14.56
N PHE A 172 -2.18 12.25 -14.98
CA PHE A 172 -2.18 10.96 -14.32
C PHE A 172 -0.78 10.32 -14.29
N THR A 173 -0.10 10.33 -15.42
CA THR A 173 1.25 9.75 -15.57
C THR A 173 2.26 10.47 -14.66
N GLU A 174 2.27 11.79 -14.65
CA GLU A 174 3.14 12.59 -13.79
C GLU A 174 2.87 12.37 -12.30
N LEU A 175 1.60 12.36 -11.90
CA LEU A 175 1.21 12.11 -10.51
C LEU A 175 1.62 10.70 -10.04
N ASN A 176 1.43 9.69 -10.88
CA ASN A 176 1.87 8.34 -10.57
C ASN A 176 3.39 8.26 -10.44
N ALA A 177 4.13 8.83 -11.37
CA ALA A 177 5.59 8.86 -11.30
C ALA A 177 6.08 9.54 -10.01
N GLN A 178 5.50 10.68 -9.64
CA GLN A 178 5.83 11.37 -8.39
C GLN A 178 5.46 10.56 -7.14
N LYS A 179 4.30 9.89 -7.13
CA LYS A 179 3.89 9.01 -6.02
C LYS A 179 4.84 7.82 -5.87
N ILE A 180 5.20 7.18 -6.98
CA ILE A 180 6.17 6.08 -7.03
C ILE A 180 7.52 6.53 -6.47
N ALA A 181 8.06 7.66 -6.95
CA ALA A 181 9.36 8.19 -6.50
C ALA A 181 9.37 8.47 -5.00
N LEU A 182 8.35 9.16 -4.48
CA LEU A 182 8.22 9.48 -3.06
C LEU A 182 8.10 8.23 -2.18
N LEU A 183 7.32 7.25 -2.62
CA LEU A 183 7.16 5.98 -1.88
C LEU A 183 8.46 5.19 -1.87
N LYS A 184 9.19 5.14 -2.98
CA LYS A 184 10.52 4.51 -3.06
C LYS A 184 11.48 5.16 -2.07
N GLU A 185 11.60 6.47 -2.09
CA GLU A 185 12.50 7.23 -1.22
C GLU A 185 12.20 6.99 0.27
N ASN A 186 10.95 7.16 0.68
CA ASN A 186 10.52 6.92 2.05
C ASN A 186 10.83 5.49 2.52
N LYS A 187 10.61 4.52 1.64
CA LYS A 187 10.83 3.12 1.99
C LYS A 187 12.31 2.77 2.08
N LYS A 188 13.13 3.29 1.16
CA LYS A 188 14.58 3.16 1.21
C LYS A 188 15.11 3.71 2.53
N ALA A 189 14.74 4.92 2.91
CA ALA A 189 15.20 5.54 4.16
C ALA A 189 14.86 4.70 5.42
N ILE A 190 13.69 4.05 5.44
CA ILE A 190 13.30 3.14 6.54
C ILE A 190 14.17 1.88 6.55
N LEU A 191 14.41 1.28 5.37
CA LEU A 191 15.22 0.07 5.27
C LEU A 191 16.69 0.31 5.57
N ASP A 192 17.25 1.42 5.09
CA ASP A 192 18.63 1.80 5.35
C ASP A 192 18.90 1.96 6.85
N LYS A 193 17.98 2.59 7.58
CA LYS A 193 18.05 2.67 9.05
C LYS A 193 18.02 1.29 9.71
N LYS A 194 17.17 0.38 9.22
CA LYS A 194 17.11 -1.00 9.76
C LYS A 194 18.37 -1.79 9.44
N ILE A 195 18.91 -1.66 8.24
CA ILE A 195 20.16 -2.31 7.80
C ILE A 195 21.34 -1.81 8.64
N SER A 196 21.47 -0.48 8.84
CA SER A 196 22.52 0.12 9.67
C SER A 196 22.46 -0.41 11.10
N HIS A 197 21.30 -0.43 11.71
CA HIS A 197 21.12 -0.97 13.07
C HIS A 197 21.47 -2.47 13.19
N LEU A 198 21.17 -3.28 12.16
CA LEU A 198 21.56 -4.69 12.16
C LEU A 198 23.07 -4.88 11.99
N LYS A 199 23.72 -4.03 11.19
CA LYS A 199 25.20 -4.02 11.04
C LYS A 199 25.88 -3.67 12.36
N GLU A 200 25.43 -2.63 13.05
CA GLU A 200 25.94 -2.25 14.38
C GLU A 200 25.80 -3.40 15.40
N LYS A 201 24.65 -4.08 15.40
CA LYS A 201 24.45 -5.27 16.26
C LYS A 201 25.39 -6.42 15.90
N LEU A 202 25.62 -6.67 14.62
CA LEU A 202 26.58 -7.69 14.18
C LEU A 202 27.99 -7.37 14.65
N GLN A 203 28.42 -6.11 14.47
CA GLN A 203 29.73 -5.65 14.94
C GLN A 203 29.90 -5.81 16.45
N SER A 204 28.90 -5.43 17.24
CA SER A 204 28.93 -5.60 18.71
C SER A 204 29.03 -7.08 19.15
N LEU A 205 28.50 -8.02 18.36
CA LEU A 205 28.66 -9.45 18.62
C LEU A 205 30.06 -9.96 18.22
N ASP A 206 30.64 -9.45 17.14
CA ASP A 206 32.00 -9.79 16.70
C ASP A 206 33.02 -9.27 17.73
N ASP A 207 32.88 -8.03 18.20
CA ASP A 207 33.71 -7.45 19.25
C ASP A 207 33.65 -8.23 20.58
N PHE A 208 32.48 -8.77 20.91
CA PHE A 208 32.29 -9.58 22.11
C PHE A 208 32.92 -10.97 21.99
N ASP A 209 32.91 -11.56 20.78
CA ASP A 209 33.50 -12.88 20.52
C ASP A 209 35.05 -12.83 20.61
N GLY A 210 35.66 -11.74 20.11
CA GLY A 210 37.09 -11.49 20.22
C GLY A 210 37.57 -11.37 21.66
N LYS A 211 36.92 -10.57 22.48
CA LYS A 211 37.25 -10.37 23.90
C LYS A 211 37.09 -11.65 24.73
N LYS A 212 36.17 -12.55 24.36
CA LYS A 212 35.98 -13.85 25.04
C LYS A 212 37.03 -14.88 24.71
N LEU A 213 37.48 -14.94 23.47
CA LEU A 213 38.56 -15.82 23.03
C LEU A 213 39.88 -15.48 23.76
N GLU A 214 40.21 -14.19 23.89
CA GLU A 214 41.38 -13.74 24.67
C GLU A 214 41.27 -14.14 26.15
N PHE A 215 40.10 -13.99 26.77
CA PHE A 215 39.86 -14.36 28.16
C PHE A 215 39.91 -15.88 28.40
N ILE A 216 39.56 -16.72 27.40
CA ILE A 216 39.63 -18.17 27.49
C ILE A 216 41.07 -18.66 27.39
N ILE A 217 41.88 -18.04 26.53
CA ILE A 217 43.29 -18.39 26.33
C ILE A 217 44.09 -18.05 27.59
N ASP A 218 43.84 -16.94 28.25
CA ASP A 218 44.54 -16.51 29.46
C ASP A 218 44.21 -17.36 30.71
N LYS A 219 43.03 -17.96 30.79
CA LYS A 219 42.61 -18.77 31.95
C LYS A 219 42.79 -20.29 31.84
N ALA A 220 42.99 -20.79 30.64
CA ALA A 220 43.07 -22.26 30.38
C ALA A 220 44.15 -23.02 31.18
N PRO A 221 45.30 -22.46 31.57
CA PRO A 221 46.33 -23.20 32.31
C PRO A 221 46.07 -23.37 33.81
N LYS A 222 45.00 -22.82 34.38
CA LYS A 222 44.85 -22.73 35.87
C LYS A 222 43.72 -23.56 36.49
N ILE A 223 43.00 -24.40 35.72
CA ILE A 223 41.79 -25.09 36.21
C ILE A 223 41.96 -26.61 36.24
N TRP A 224 41.52 -27.26 37.36
CA TRP A 224 41.53 -28.70 37.56
C TRP A 224 40.57 -29.42 36.60
N ALA A 225 40.89 -30.64 36.16
CA ALA A 225 40.27 -31.33 35.02
C ALA A 225 38.74 -31.40 35.00
N ASN A 226 38.08 -31.60 36.13
CA ASN A 226 36.60 -31.66 36.20
C ASN A 226 35.89 -30.31 36.12
N GLU A 227 36.48 -29.24 36.61
CA GLU A 227 35.95 -27.87 36.49
C GLU A 227 36.21 -27.33 35.09
N ALA A 228 37.37 -27.61 34.52
CA ALA A 228 37.72 -27.27 33.12
C ALA A 228 36.72 -27.87 32.13
N PHE A 229 36.30 -29.14 32.34
CA PHE A 229 35.32 -29.77 31.47
C PHE A 229 33.91 -29.13 31.58
N LYS A 230 33.47 -28.77 32.77
CA LYS A 230 32.19 -28.06 32.99
C LYS A 230 32.20 -26.66 32.41
N GLU A 231 33.31 -25.95 32.52
CA GLU A 231 33.48 -24.61 31.99
C GLU A 231 33.61 -24.64 30.46
N ALA A 232 34.35 -25.57 29.89
CA ALA A 232 34.41 -25.79 28.43
C ALA A 232 33.02 -26.12 27.84
N LYS A 233 32.22 -26.93 28.54
CA LYS A 233 30.83 -27.22 28.12
C LYS A 233 29.94 -26.01 28.14
N LYS A 234 30.04 -25.14 29.16
CA LYS A 234 29.31 -23.85 29.25
C LYS A 234 29.73 -22.87 28.17
N LEU A 235 31.03 -22.81 27.90
CA LEU A 235 31.62 -21.95 26.86
C LEU A 235 31.17 -22.38 25.46
N LYS A 236 31.18 -23.70 25.21
CA LYS A 236 30.68 -24.28 23.96
C LYS A 236 29.19 -24.01 23.73
N GLN A 237 28.36 -24.05 24.79
CA GLN A 237 26.95 -23.69 24.70
C GLN A 237 26.77 -22.18 24.44
N LYS A 238 27.58 -21.34 25.10
CA LYS A 238 27.56 -19.88 24.85
C LYS A 238 28.02 -19.55 23.44
N ALA A 239 29.06 -20.19 22.92
CA ALA A 239 29.53 -20.01 21.55
C ALA A 239 28.47 -20.44 20.52
N ASN A 240 27.82 -21.58 20.73
CA ASN A 240 26.72 -22.03 19.87
C ASN A 240 25.54 -21.04 19.88
N ASN A 241 25.16 -20.50 21.03
CA ASN A 241 24.11 -19.51 21.13
C ASN A 241 24.49 -18.19 20.44
N LEU A 242 25.76 -17.79 20.51
CA LEU A 242 26.25 -16.60 19.83
C LEU A 242 26.22 -16.79 18.29
N HIS A 243 26.66 -17.98 17.83
CA HIS A 243 26.59 -18.34 16.43
C HIS A 243 25.16 -18.34 15.89
N LEU A 244 24.21 -18.88 16.65
CA LEU A 244 22.80 -18.85 16.30
C LEU A 244 22.27 -17.41 16.22
N GLN A 245 22.65 -16.54 17.17
CA GLN A 245 22.26 -15.12 17.14
C GLN A 245 22.83 -14.40 15.92
N LYS A 246 24.11 -14.63 15.62
CA LYS A 246 24.79 -14.07 14.45
C LYS A 246 24.12 -14.50 13.14
N ASN A 247 23.86 -15.81 12.98
CA ASN A 247 23.16 -16.33 11.81
C ASN A 247 21.76 -15.73 11.65
N ASN A 248 20.98 -15.60 12.71
CA ASN A 248 19.67 -14.96 12.69
C ASN A 248 19.73 -13.47 12.27
N LEU A 249 20.79 -12.75 12.66
CA LEU A 249 20.99 -11.35 12.24
C LEU A 249 21.42 -11.26 10.78
N LEU A 250 22.27 -12.17 10.31
CA LEU A 250 22.69 -12.23 8.91
C LEU A 250 21.51 -12.55 7.98
N GLU A 251 20.66 -13.52 8.34
CA GLU A 251 19.42 -13.82 7.60
C GLU A 251 18.48 -12.60 7.51
N LYS A 252 18.32 -11.85 8.62
CA LYS A 252 17.53 -10.62 8.62
C LYS A 252 18.15 -9.54 7.72
N LEU A 253 19.47 -9.42 7.76
CA LEU A 253 20.19 -8.44 6.94
C LEU A 253 20.00 -8.77 5.46
N ASP A 254 20.17 -10.03 5.08
CA ASP A 254 19.95 -10.51 3.70
C ASP A 254 18.50 -10.25 3.24
N PHE A 255 17.53 -10.55 4.10
CA PHE A 255 16.13 -10.26 3.84
C PHE A 255 15.90 -8.76 3.54
N PHE A 256 16.44 -7.85 4.36
CA PHE A 256 16.22 -6.42 4.13
C PHE A 256 16.97 -5.90 2.89
N LYS A 257 18.13 -6.48 2.56
CA LYS A 257 18.83 -6.17 1.29
C LYS A 257 17.99 -6.60 0.08
N LYS A 258 17.46 -7.82 0.06
CA LYS A 258 16.57 -8.30 -1.00
C LYS A 258 15.31 -7.45 -1.12
N LEU A 259 14.72 -7.05 0.01
CA LEU A 259 13.56 -6.16 0.01
C LEU A 259 13.90 -4.78 -0.59
N LEU A 260 15.09 -4.24 -0.30
CA LEU A 260 15.58 -2.99 -0.87
C LEU A 260 15.76 -3.09 -2.39
N GLU A 261 16.28 -4.21 -2.89
CA GLU A 261 16.40 -4.49 -4.32
C GLU A 261 15.01 -4.55 -4.99
N LEU A 262 14.05 -5.24 -4.39
CA LEU A 262 12.67 -5.28 -4.89
C LEU A 262 12.03 -3.89 -4.98
N ILE A 263 12.25 -3.03 -3.96
CA ILE A 263 11.76 -1.65 -4.00
C ILE A 263 12.43 -0.84 -5.12
N ASN A 264 13.73 -1.06 -5.35
CA ASN A 264 14.45 -0.38 -6.45
C ASN A 264 13.89 -0.79 -7.83
N LYS A 265 13.60 -2.08 -8.02
CA LYS A 265 13.07 -2.66 -9.27
C LYS A 265 11.57 -2.36 -9.49
N ALA A 266 10.81 -2.06 -8.44
CA ALA A 266 9.38 -1.82 -8.53
C ALA A 266 9.07 -0.63 -9.44
N ASN A 267 8.17 -0.81 -10.41
CA ASN A 267 7.81 0.21 -11.40
C ASN A 267 6.35 0.66 -11.29
N SER A 268 5.58 0.10 -10.37
CA SER A 268 4.17 0.43 -10.15
C SER A 268 3.88 0.77 -8.69
N LEU A 269 2.83 1.58 -8.47
CA LEU A 269 2.29 1.83 -7.12
C LEU A 269 1.85 0.53 -6.45
N PHE A 270 1.28 -0.36 -7.21
CA PHE A 270 0.84 -1.68 -6.83
C PHE A 270 1.98 -2.50 -6.16
N GLU A 271 3.11 -2.67 -6.86
CA GLU A 271 4.26 -3.40 -6.33
C GLU A 271 4.79 -2.74 -5.03
N LEU A 272 4.84 -1.41 -5.00
CA LEU A 272 5.30 -0.68 -3.83
C LEU A 272 4.34 -0.81 -2.64
N GLU A 273 3.02 -0.80 -2.85
CA GLU A 273 2.03 -0.97 -1.78
C GLU A 273 2.15 -2.32 -1.10
N ILE A 274 2.40 -3.39 -1.85
CA ILE A 274 2.60 -4.73 -1.30
C ILE A 274 3.91 -4.81 -0.50
N LEU A 275 4.99 -4.23 -1.01
CA LEU A 275 6.29 -4.22 -0.34
C LEU A 275 6.33 -3.31 0.89
N LEU A 276 5.36 -2.41 1.05
CA LEU A 276 5.23 -1.55 2.22
C LEU A 276 4.55 -2.32 3.36
N PRO A 277 5.19 -2.51 4.53
CA PRO A 277 4.48 -3.02 5.67
C PRO A 277 3.40 -2.00 6.08
N LYS A 278 2.15 -2.44 6.18
CA LYS A 278 1.12 -1.68 6.88
C LYS A 278 1.64 -1.42 8.29
N LYS A 279 1.42 -0.21 8.85
CA LYS A 279 1.71 0.07 10.26
C LYS A 279 1.06 -1.05 11.07
N GLU A 280 1.87 -1.87 11.73
CA GLU A 280 1.38 -2.89 12.63
C GLU A 280 0.57 -2.18 13.71
N LYS A 281 -0.73 -2.48 13.80
CA LYS A 281 -1.46 -2.27 15.04
C LYS A 281 -0.68 -3.07 16.06
N LYS A 282 -0.26 -2.44 17.17
CA LYS A 282 0.35 -3.10 18.32
C LYS A 282 -0.58 -4.25 18.73
N GLU A 283 -0.34 -5.44 18.21
CA GLU A 283 -0.85 -6.68 18.76
C GLU A 283 0.14 -7.12 19.83
N GLU A 284 -0.33 -7.11 21.04
CA GLU A 284 0.39 -7.62 22.20
C GLU A 284 0.75 -9.09 21.99
N LYS A 285 2.05 -9.38 22.15
CA LYS A 285 2.65 -10.65 22.53
C LYS A 285 2.19 -11.96 21.82
N LYS A 286 2.69 -12.18 20.59
CA LYS A 286 3.08 -13.53 20.13
C LYS A 286 4.39 -13.47 19.35
N GLU A 287 5.46 -13.13 20.03
CA GLU A 287 6.73 -12.68 19.43
C GLU A 287 7.85 -13.75 19.40
N LYS A 288 7.61 -15.00 19.15
CA LYS A 288 8.74 -15.93 19.00
C LYS A 288 8.84 -16.72 17.69
N GLU A 289 7.81 -16.71 16.84
CA GLU A 289 7.80 -17.54 15.62
C GLU A 289 7.84 -16.76 14.29
N SER A 290 7.75 -15.44 14.31
CA SER A 290 7.68 -14.58 13.11
C SER A 290 9.01 -14.36 12.38
N LEU A 291 10.13 -14.82 12.91
CA LEU A 291 11.48 -14.52 12.39
C LEU A 291 11.80 -15.21 11.06
N SER A 292 11.16 -16.33 10.76
CA SER A 292 11.43 -17.16 9.57
C SER A 292 10.44 -16.94 8.42
N VAL A 293 9.46 -16.05 8.58
CA VAL A 293 8.41 -15.77 7.59
C VAL A 293 8.38 -14.29 7.26
N ALA A 294 8.30 -13.96 5.99
CA ALA A 294 8.00 -12.60 5.52
C ALA A 294 6.49 -12.44 5.30
N LYS A 295 5.95 -11.28 5.66
CA LYS A 295 4.53 -10.96 5.54
C LYS A 295 4.34 -9.70 4.70
N PHE A 296 3.54 -9.81 3.65
CA PHE A 296 3.19 -8.71 2.75
C PHE A 296 1.67 -8.55 2.71
N TYR A 297 1.20 -7.38 2.29
CA TYR A 297 -0.22 -7.08 2.19
C TYR A 297 -0.55 -6.53 0.81
N TYR A 298 -1.59 -7.07 0.20
CA TYR A 298 -2.15 -6.60 -1.05
C TYR A 298 -3.68 -6.50 -0.93
N ASN A 299 -4.21 -5.29 -1.01
CA ASN A 299 -5.63 -5.03 -0.76
C ASN A 299 -6.13 -5.74 0.52
N GLU A 300 -7.10 -6.63 0.38
CA GLU A 300 -7.61 -7.51 1.46
C GLU A 300 -6.77 -8.76 1.68
N PHE A 301 -5.83 -9.07 0.79
CA PHE A 301 -5.03 -10.29 0.88
C PHE A 301 -3.77 -10.10 1.71
N THR A 302 -3.43 -11.12 2.47
CA THR A 302 -2.15 -11.24 3.15
C THR A 302 -1.33 -12.32 2.45
N VAL A 303 -0.11 -11.95 2.06
CA VAL A 303 0.87 -12.83 1.43
C VAL A 303 1.96 -13.18 2.43
N PHE A 304 2.28 -14.45 2.56
CA PHE A 304 3.37 -14.95 3.38
C PHE A 304 4.42 -15.65 2.53
N ILE A 305 5.70 -15.40 2.81
CA ILE A 305 6.83 -16.08 2.14
C ILE A 305 7.73 -16.67 3.22
N GLY A 306 8.02 -17.96 3.11
CA GLY A 306 9.01 -18.62 3.97
C GLY A 306 10.42 -18.22 3.57
N LYS A 307 11.22 -17.73 4.51
CA LYS A 307 12.60 -17.28 4.28
C LYS A 307 13.63 -18.41 4.33
N ASN A 308 13.27 -19.52 4.94
CA ASN A 308 14.09 -20.71 5.11
C ASN A 308 13.20 -21.95 5.35
N GLU A 309 13.80 -23.13 5.50
CA GLU A 309 13.10 -24.38 5.72
C GLU A 309 12.12 -24.31 6.90
N LYS A 310 12.52 -23.71 8.04
CA LYS A 310 11.65 -23.54 9.22
C LYS A 310 10.44 -22.64 8.93
N GLY A 311 10.64 -21.56 8.17
CA GLY A 311 9.56 -20.69 7.73
C GLY A 311 8.59 -21.39 6.78
N ASN A 312 9.10 -22.17 5.85
CA ASN A 312 8.30 -22.99 4.94
C ASN A 312 7.47 -24.02 5.72
N GLU A 313 8.08 -24.73 6.66
CA GLU A 313 7.39 -25.69 7.53
C GLU A 313 6.30 -25.04 8.39
N TYR A 314 6.60 -23.89 8.98
CA TYR A 314 5.64 -23.12 9.75
C TYR A 314 4.41 -22.71 8.91
N LEU A 315 4.63 -22.22 7.70
CA LEU A 315 3.54 -21.84 6.80
C LEU A 315 2.69 -23.04 6.40
N LEU A 316 3.31 -24.16 6.05
CA LEU A 316 2.60 -25.40 5.73
C LEU A 316 1.73 -25.94 6.88
N LYS A 317 2.18 -25.78 8.13
CA LYS A 317 1.42 -26.21 9.32
C LYS A 317 0.24 -25.27 9.65
N ASN A 318 0.39 -23.98 9.42
CA ASN A 318 -0.58 -22.97 9.87
C ASN A 318 -1.54 -22.48 8.77
N ALA A 319 -1.28 -22.79 7.49
CA ALA A 319 -2.15 -22.39 6.40
C ALA A 319 -3.47 -23.16 6.40
N LYS A 320 -4.56 -22.45 6.12
CA LYS A 320 -5.92 -23.03 6.01
C LYS A 320 -6.08 -23.78 4.70
N LYS A 321 -7.05 -24.70 4.63
CA LYS A 321 -7.33 -25.54 3.46
C LYS A 321 -7.62 -24.72 2.17
N ASP A 322 -8.20 -23.55 2.33
CA ASP A 322 -8.60 -22.66 1.22
C ASP A 322 -7.51 -21.63 0.85
N ASP A 323 -6.43 -21.52 1.62
CA ASP A 323 -5.32 -20.63 1.28
C ASP A 323 -4.59 -21.11 0.03
N MET A 324 -4.09 -20.18 -0.78
CA MET A 324 -3.38 -20.49 -2.00
C MET A 324 -1.89 -20.64 -1.70
N TRP A 325 -1.34 -21.79 -2.06
CA TRP A 325 0.07 -22.16 -1.91
C TRP A 325 0.83 -21.98 -3.23
N PHE A 326 2.11 -21.57 -3.13
CA PHE A 326 3.02 -21.31 -4.25
C PHE A 326 4.38 -21.97 -4.02
N HIS A 327 4.99 -22.52 -5.08
CA HIS A 327 6.32 -23.09 -5.05
C HIS A 327 6.95 -23.13 -6.45
N ILE A 328 8.26 -22.97 -6.56
CA ILE A 328 8.95 -23.06 -7.85
C ILE A 328 9.05 -24.53 -8.26
N LYS A 329 8.60 -24.83 -9.46
CA LYS A 329 8.58 -26.19 -10.01
C LYS A 329 9.99 -26.75 -10.11
N ASN A 330 10.20 -27.96 -9.57
CA ASN A 330 11.45 -28.73 -9.64
C ASN A 330 12.68 -28.07 -8.98
N TYR A 331 12.49 -27.05 -8.16
CA TYR A 331 13.60 -26.39 -7.44
C TYR A 331 13.31 -26.30 -5.95
N PRO A 332 14.34 -26.47 -5.08
CA PRO A 332 14.22 -26.08 -3.68
C PRO A 332 13.98 -24.57 -3.59
N SER A 333 12.87 -24.16 -3.03
CA SER A 333 12.49 -22.75 -3.05
C SER A 333 11.70 -22.30 -1.81
N SER A 334 11.51 -21.01 -1.71
CA SER A 334 10.60 -20.42 -0.74
C SER A 334 9.16 -20.86 -1.04
N HIS A 335 8.41 -21.22 0.01
CA HIS A 335 6.97 -21.42 -0.10
C HIS A 335 6.25 -20.07 0.08
N GLY A 336 5.33 -19.78 -0.83
CA GLY A 336 4.44 -18.64 -0.75
C GLY A 336 3.03 -19.06 -0.36
N PHE A 337 2.33 -18.19 0.37
CA PHE A 337 0.93 -18.39 0.71
C PHE A 337 0.14 -17.08 0.60
N ILE A 338 -1.07 -17.17 0.03
CA ILE A 338 -2.05 -16.09 0.08
C ILE A 338 -3.21 -16.54 0.96
N VAL A 339 -3.54 -15.74 1.97
CA VAL A 339 -4.76 -15.92 2.75
C VAL A 339 -5.93 -15.41 1.92
N SER A 340 -6.62 -16.32 1.25
CA SER A 340 -7.66 -15.98 0.27
C SER A 340 -9.02 -15.67 0.89
N ASN A 341 -9.30 -16.13 2.11
CA ASN A 341 -10.62 -16.05 2.75
C ASN A 341 -11.78 -16.47 1.81
N LYS A 342 -11.52 -17.46 0.93
CA LYS A 342 -12.44 -17.95 -0.12
C LYS A 342 -12.75 -16.95 -1.25
N GLN A 343 -12.03 -15.84 -1.33
CA GLN A 343 -12.19 -14.88 -2.41
C GLN A 343 -11.44 -15.32 -3.67
N LYS A 344 -11.94 -14.92 -4.84
CA LYS A 344 -11.25 -15.16 -6.10
C LYS A 344 -10.03 -14.24 -6.20
N LEU A 345 -8.88 -14.84 -6.46
CA LEU A 345 -7.63 -14.09 -6.64
C LEU A 345 -7.56 -13.48 -8.03
N SER A 346 -7.08 -12.24 -8.12
CA SER A 346 -6.74 -11.63 -9.41
C SER A 346 -5.42 -12.22 -9.94
N GLU A 347 -5.21 -12.18 -11.25
CA GLU A 347 -3.97 -12.64 -11.89
C GLU A 347 -2.76 -11.86 -11.37
N GLU A 348 -2.91 -10.58 -11.11
CA GLU A 348 -1.88 -9.69 -10.58
C GLU A 348 -1.35 -10.14 -9.21
N VAL A 349 -2.24 -10.54 -8.29
CA VAL A 349 -1.83 -11.04 -6.95
C VAL A 349 -1.09 -12.36 -7.06
N VAL A 350 -1.54 -13.22 -7.98
CA VAL A 350 -0.91 -14.52 -8.25
C VAL A 350 0.51 -14.30 -8.80
N GLU A 351 0.65 -13.47 -9.83
CA GLU A 351 1.94 -13.16 -10.45
C GLU A 351 2.91 -12.52 -9.47
N PHE A 352 2.43 -11.56 -8.69
CA PHE A 352 3.25 -10.90 -7.68
C PHE A 352 3.75 -11.89 -6.61
N THR A 353 2.88 -12.76 -6.10
CA THR A 353 3.28 -13.76 -5.10
C THR A 353 4.29 -14.75 -5.68
N ALA A 354 4.10 -15.17 -6.94
CA ALA A 354 5.05 -16.01 -7.65
C ALA A 354 6.42 -15.32 -7.83
N LYS A 355 6.44 -14.02 -8.16
CA LYS A 355 7.66 -13.21 -8.24
C LYS A 355 8.38 -13.16 -6.89
N LEU A 356 7.66 -12.96 -5.79
CA LEU A 356 8.25 -13.02 -4.45
C LEU A 356 8.86 -14.39 -4.15
N CYS A 357 8.20 -15.51 -4.50
CA CYS A 357 8.77 -16.83 -4.32
C CYS A 357 10.11 -17.00 -5.04
N VAL A 358 10.21 -16.50 -6.29
CA VAL A 358 11.43 -16.54 -7.09
C VAL A 358 12.53 -15.68 -6.49
N GLU A 359 12.22 -14.44 -6.09
CA GLU A 359 13.19 -13.49 -5.53
C GLU A 359 13.74 -13.91 -4.17
N PHE A 360 12.89 -14.51 -3.32
CA PHE A 360 13.32 -15.01 -2.00
C PHE A 360 13.98 -16.40 -2.04
N SER A 361 14.07 -17.03 -3.22
CA SER A 361 14.77 -18.28 -3.43
C SER A 361 16.20 -18.04 -3.92
N ASN A 362 17.16 -18.87 -3.45
CA ASN A 362 18.56 -18.77 -3.86
C ASN A 362 18.77 -19.41 -5.25
N LEU A 363 18.25 -18.73 -6.29
CA LEU A 363 18.33 -19.15 -7.66
C LEU A 363 19.06 -18.10 -8.50
N ASN A 364 19.71 -18.55 -9.56
CA ASN A 364 20.38 -17.68 -10.52
C ASN A 364 19.35 -16.90 -11.35
N LYS A 365 19.85 -15.93 -12.17
CA LYS A 365 19.03 -15.26 -13.17
C LYS A 365 18.47 -16.27 -14.18
N GLY A 366 17.20 -16.10 -14.56
CA GLY A 366 16.57 -17.02 -15.49
C GLY A 366 15.05 -17.05 -15.39
N ALA A 367 14.40 -17.84 -16.24
CA ALA A 367 12.96 -18.01 -16.26
C ALA A 367 12.55 -19.27 -15.46
N TYR A 368 11.61 -19.11 -14.55
CA TYR A 368 11.13 -20.15 -13.65
C TYR A 368 9.62 -20.34 -13.76
N LEU A 369 9.16 -21.57 -13.65
CA LEU A 369 7.74 -21.88 -13.50
C LEU A 369 7.43 -21.97 -12.01
N VAL A 370 6.45 -21.22 -11.56
CA VAL A 370 5.93 -21.25 -10.20
C VAL A 370 4.57 -21.93 -10.23
N ASP A 371 4.47 -23.07 -9.56
CA ASP A 371 3.21 -23.79 -9.43
C ASP A 371 2.42 -23.24 -8.25
N TYR A 372 1.11 -23.14 -8.38
CA TYR A 372 0.23 -22.73 -7.32
C TYR A 372 -1.07 -23.54 -7.28
N THR A 373 -1.54 -23.84 -6.08
CA THR A 373 -2.76 -24.59 -5.84
C THR A 373 -3.32 -24.27 -4.45
N GLN A 374 -4.53 -24.72 -4.15
CA GLN A 374 -5.06 -24.59 -2.80
C GLN A 374 -4.31 -25.50 -1.82
N ARG A 375 -4.12 -25.02 -0.59
CA ARG A 375 -3.41 -25.78 0.48
C ARG A 375 -3.97 -27.18 0.70
N LYS A 376 -5.26 -27.42 0.49
CA LYS A 376 -5.89 -28.75 0.61
C LYS A 376 -5.34 -29.79 -0.38
N PHE A 377 -4.74 -29.38 -1.49
CA PHE A 377 -4.15 -30.23 -2.50
C PHE A 377 -2.63 -30.43 -2.31
N VAL A 378 -2.08 -29.95 -1.21
CA VAL A 378 -0.66 -30.04 -0.86
C VAL A 378 -0.49 -31.00 0.32
N THR A 379 0.20 -32.10 0.10
CA THR A 379 0.51 -33.13 1.11
C THR A 379 1.93 -32.96 1.59
N VAL A 380 2.13 -32.74 2.88
CA VAL A 380 3.46 -32.66 3.50
C VAL A 380 4.00 -34.06 3.74
N LYS A 381 5.16 -34.39 3.19
CA LYS A 381 5.85 -35.69 3.38
C LYS A 381 6.87 -35.62 4.52
N GLN A 382 7.83 -34.69 4.43
CA GLN A 382 8.84 -34.51 5.45
C GLN A 382 9.26 -33.05 5.54
N LYS A 383 9.20 -32.44 6.71
CA LYS A 383 9.52 -31.02 6.95
C LYS A 383 8.78 -30.10 5.96
N ALA A 384 9.52 -29.41 5.07
CA ALA A 384 8.98 -28.56 4.02
C ALA A 384 8.84 -29.24 2.65
N PHE A 385 9.20 -30.53 2.54
CA PHE A 385 9.01 -31.31 1.31
C PHE A 385 7.55 -31.71 1.15
N VAL A 386 6.97 -31.41 -0.03
CA VAL A 386 5.55 -31.58 -0.33
C VAL A 386 5.32 -32.27 -1.67
N GLU A 387 4.23 -33.02 -1.74
CA GLU A 387 3.59 -33.48 -2.97
C GLU A 387 2.31 -32.68 -3.17
N TYR A 388 2.00 -32.29 -4.41
CA TYR A 388 0.82 -31.48 -4.72
C TYR A 388 0.20 -31.87 -6.06
N HIS A 389 -1.08 -31.59 -6.19
CA HIS A 389 -1.87 -31.88 -7.39
C HIS A 389 -2.87 -30.74 -7.65
N HIS A 390 -3.59 -30.80 -8.80
CA HIS A 390 -4.53 -29.76 -9.24
C HIS A 390 -3.91 -28.34 -9.26
N HIS A 391 -2.64 -28.24 -9.67
CA HIS A 391 -1.94 -26.97 -9.75
C HIS A 391 -2.10 -26.28 -11.09
N LYS A 392 -1.91 -24.96 -11.07
CA LYS A 392 -1.65 -24.10 -12.23
C LYS A 392 -0.22 -23.58 -12.14
N SER A 393 0.34 -23.15 -13.25
CA SER A 393 1.70 -22.61 -13.29
C SER A 393 1.71 -21.20 -13.90
N VAL A 394 2.58 -20.35 -13.36
CA VAL A 394 2.88 -19.03 -13.93
C VAL A 394 4.38 -18.93 -14.19
N ARG A 395 4.78 -18.30 -15.28
CA ARG A 395 6.18 -18.12 -15.67
C ARG A 395 6.68 -16.77 -15.15
N ILE A 396 7.76 -16.80 -14.39
CA ILE A 396 8.41 -15.62 -13.82
C ILE A 396 9.86 -15.58 -14.26
N THR A 397 10.33 -14.42 -14.69
CA THR A 397 11.74 -14.18 -15.02
C THR A 397 12.42 -13.48 -13.87
N LYS A 398 13.55 -14.04 -13.40
CA LYS A 398 14.46 -13.42 -12.44
C LYS A 398 15.56 -12.69 -13.22
N GLU A 399 15.63 -11.37 -13.07
CA GLU A 399 16.60 -10.47 -13.70
C GLU A 399 17.92 -10.39 -12.95
#